data_512d70797afc32c0d0d0a90f7f4d549c
#
_entry.id   512d70797afc32c0d0d0a90f7f4d549c
#
_cell.length_a   1.000
_cell.length_b   1.000
_cell.length_c   1.000
_cell.angle_alpha   90.00
_cell.angle_beta   90.00
_cell.angle_gamma   90.00
#
_symmetry.space_group_name_H-M   'P 1'
#
loop_
_entity.id
_entity.type
_entity.pdbx_description
1 polymer ?
#
loop_
_entity_poly.entity_id
_entity_poly.type
_entity_poly.pdbx_seq_one_letter_code
_entity_poly.pdbx_strand_id
1 'polypeptide(L)'
;MTVAFIARQQIGYQETGNNDTTFGKWYGLNNQPWCAMFISWCYAEAGLSAFVAAQTKKGFASCDAGLKWFAKNNKLVTVGTAQAGDIAFFQFDEDAQPDHVGIVVKNDGKKFIWCVEGNTAGDNKGSQANGDGVYLKKRAYSFVMAVARP
;
A
#
# COMPACT_ATOMS: atom_id res chain seq x y z
N MET A 1 -8.08 12.46 11.33
CA MET A 1 -7.89 11.01 11.50
C MET A 1 -6.57 10.60 10.87
N THR A 2 -5.86 9.64 11.47
CA THR A 2 -4.60 9.16 10.93
C THR A 2 -4.82 8.27 9.70
N VAL A 3 -3.82 8.17 8.84
CA VAL A 3 -3.86 7.31 7.66
C VAL A 3 -4.09 5.84 8.06
N ALA A 4 -3.38 5.38 9.10
CA ALA A 4 -3.53 4.00 9.59
C ALA A 4 -4.94 3.70 10.08
N PHE A 5 -5.57 4.64 10.78
CA PHE A 5 -6.95 4.50 11.24
C PHE A 5 -7.91 4.38 10.05
N ILE A 6 -7.78 5.27 9.07
CA ILE A 6 -8.60 5.26 7.85
C ILE A 6 -8.46 3.94 7.12
N ALA A 7 -7.22 3.47 6.94
CA ALA A 7 -6.95 2.19 6.28
C ALA A 7 -7.61 1.02 7.02
N ARG A 8 -7.51 0.98 8.35
CA ARG A 8 -8.14 -0.08 9.16
C ARG A 8 -9.67 -0.12 9.00
N GLN A 9 -10.31 1.03 8.82
CA GLN A 9 -11.76 1.09 8.61
C GLN A 9 -12.19 0.44 7.29
N GLN A 10 -11.29 0.26 6.34
CA GLN A 10 -11.59 -0.35 5.05
C GLN A 10 -11.42 -1.87 5.04
N ILE A 11 -10.91 -2.47 6.11
CA ILE A 11 -10.75 -3.93 6.19
C ILE A 11 -12.10 -4.59 5.99
N GLY A 12 -12.15 -5.56 5.08
CA GLY A 12 -13.39 -6.24 4.70
C GLY A 12 -14.00 -5.74 3.39
N TYR A 13 -13.50 -4.61 2.84
CA TYR A 13 -13.92 -4.15 1.52
C TYR A 13 -13.53 -5.19 0.46
N GLN A 14 -14.45 -5.43 -0.49
CA GLN A 14 -14.20 -6.33 -1.61
C GLN A 14 -14.56 -5.67 -2.93
N GLU A 15 -13.76 -5.94 -3.96
CA GLU A 15 -14.06 -5.46 -5.30
C GLU A 15 -15.34 -6.09 -5.85
N THR A 16 -16.03 -5.38 -6.75
CA THR A 16 -17.23 -5.87 -7.42
C THR A 16 -16.89 -6.27 -8.84
N GLY A 17 -16.28 -7.43 -9.01
CA GLY A 17 -15.81 -7.89 -10.30
C GLY A 17 -14.32 -7.64 -10.49
N ASN A 18 -13.85 -7.61 -11.72
CA ASN A 18 -12.42 -7.56 -12.01
C ASN A 18 -11.83 -6.17 -11.75
N ASN A 19 -11.27 -5.97 -10.56
CA ASN A 19 -10.66 -4.71 -10.15
C ASN A 19 -11.61 -3.50 -10.23
N ASP A 20 -12.91 -3.74 -10.06
CA ASP A 20 -13.91 -2.67 -10.01
C ASP A 20 -14.05 -2.18 -8.57
N THR A 21 -13.52 -1.01 -8.27
CA THR A 21 -13.44 -0.49 -6.90
C THR A 21 -13.77 0.99 -6.80
N THR A 22 -14.22 1.39 -5.61
CA THR A 22 -14.34 2.79 -5.22
C THR A 22 -12.99 3.53 -5.37
N PHE A 23 -11.90 2.88 -5.03
CA PHE A 23 -10.56 3.48 -5.06
C PHE A 23 -10.08 3.73 -6.49
N GLY A 24 -10.30 2.76 -7.38
CA GLY A 24 -9.99 2.91 -8.80
C GLY A 24 -10.84 3.99 -9.47
N LYS A 25 -12.14 4.02 -9.16
CA LYS A 25 -13.05 5.06 -9.68
C LYS A 25 -12.64 6.46 -9.20
N TRP A 26 -12.32 6.58 -7.92
CA TRP A 26 -11.86 7.85 -7.34
C TRP A 26 -10.56 8.32 -8.01
N TYR A 27 -9.61 7.42 -8.21
CA TYR A 27 -8.31 7.77 -8.81
C TYR A 27 -8.44 8.11 -10.30
N GLY A 28 -9.36 7.46 -10.99
CA GLY A 28 -9.58 7.64 -12.43
C GLY A 28 -8.97 6.52 -13.29
N LEU A 29 -8.60 5.41 -12.68
CA LEU A 29 -8.03 4.22 -13.35
C LEU A 29 -8.72 2.94 -12.86
N ASN A 30 -10.04 2.90 -12.96
CA ASN A 30 -10.78 1.72 -12.53
C ASN A 30 -10.48 0.50 -13.39
N ASN A 31 -10.75 -0.69 -12.85
CA ASN A 31 -10.48 -1.98 -13.49
C ASN A 31 -8.99 -2.26 -13.71
N GLN A 32 -8.14 -1.71 -12.87
CA GLN A 32 -6.70 -1.95 -12.84
C GLN A 32 -6.30 -2.41 -11.43
N PRO A 33 -5.12 -3.05 -11.25
CA PRO A 33 -4.62 -3.33 -9.91
C PRO A 33 -4.64 -2.07 -9.04
N TRP A 34 -5.24 -2.17 -7.86
CA TRP A 34 -5.62 -0.98 -7.08
C TRP A 34 -4.94 -0.85 -5.72
N CYS A 35 -3.86 -1.60 -5.47
CA CYS A 35 -3.16 -1.52 -4.19
C CYS A 35 -2.61 -0.11 -3.92
N ALA A 36 -1.96 0.52 -4.89
CA ALA A 36 -1.42 1.87 -4.76
C ALA A 36 -2.52 2.94 -4.76
N MET A 37 -3.59 2.74 -5.50
CA MET A 37 -4.73 3.65 -5.50
C MET A 37 -5.45 3.64 -4.15
N PHE A 38 -5.51 2.49 -3.48
CA PHE A 38 -6.04 2.38 -2.12
C PHE A 38 -5.20 3.22 -1.14
N ILE A 39 -3.87 3.11 -1.20
CA ILE A 39 -2.96 3.92 -0.37
C ILE A 39 -3.21 5.41 -0.60
N SER A 40 -3.27 5.81 -1.86
CA SER A 40 -3.49 7.20 -2.25
C SER A 40 -4.83 7.73 -1.72
N TRP A 41 -5.87 6.90 -1.79
CA TRP A 41 -7.19 7.24 -1.26
C TRP A 41 -7.15 7.44 0.25
N CYS A 42 -6.46 6.57 0.98
CA CYS A 42 -6.32 6.71 2.44
C CYS A 42 -5.63 8.02 2.82
N TYR A 43 -4.59 8.39 2.10
CA TYR A 43 -3.90 9.68 2.30
C TYR A 43 -4.81 10.86 1.96
N ALA A 44 -5.61 10.76 0.91
CA ALA A 44 -6.58 11.81 0.54
C ALA A 44 -7.63 12.01 1.63
N GLU A 45 -8.17 10.92 2.18
CA GLU A 45 -9.15 10.99 3.28
C GLU A 45 -8.55 11.61 4.55
N ALA A 46 -7.24 11.48 4.75
CA ALA A 46 -6.53 12.12 5.86
C ALA A 46 -6.13 13.58 5.56
N GLY A 47 -6.43 14.10 4.36
CA GLY A 47 -6.02 15.44 3.95
C GLY A 47 -4.53 15.55 3.60
N LEU A 48 -3.88 14.46 3.24
CA LEU A 48 -2.42 14.36 3.09
C LEU A 48 -1.99 13.96 1.67
N SER A 49 -2.82 14.19 0.65
CA SER A 49 -2.51 13.80 -0.74
C SER A 49 -1.18 14.35 -1.25
N ALA A 50 -0.81 15.58 -0.86
CA ALA A 50 0.42 16.20 -1.32
C ALA A 50 1.68 15.40 -0.93
N PHE A 51 1.60 14.62 0.15
CA PHE A 51 2.74 13.83 0.64
C PHE A 51 2.96 12.54 -0.16
N VAL A 52 2.02 12.17 -1.02
CA VAL A 52 2.09 10.95 -1.84
C VAL A 52 1.88 11.23 -3.33
N ALA A 53 1.94 12.47 -3.76
CA ALA A 53 1.63 12.92 -5.13
C ALA A 53 2.76 12.57 -6.12
N ALA A 54 3.09 11.29 -6.22
CA ALA A 54 4.20 10.81 -7.03
C ALA A 54 3.91 10.82 -8.53
N GLN A 55 2.67 10.59 -8.93
CA GLN A 55 2.27 10.54 -10.35
C GLN A 55 1.24 11.59 -10.70
N THR A 56 0.29 11.82 -9.80
CA THR A 56 -0.77 12.84 -9.97
C THR A 56 -0.98 13.55 -8.63
N LYS A 57 -1.80 14.60 -8.64
CA LYS A 57 -2.20 15.28 -7.39
C LYS A 57 -2.94 14.36 -6.42
N LYS A 58 -3.51 13.26 -6.91
CA LYS A 58 -4.20 12.26 -6.09
C LYS A 58 -3.25 11.25 -5.45
N GLY A 59 -2.05 11.06 -5.99
CA GLY A 59 -1.09 10.10 -5.47
C GLY A 59 -0.39 9.30 -6.55
N PHE A 60 -0.37 7.97 -6.38
CA PHE A 60 0.26 7.06 -7.33
C PHE A 60 -0.59 5.80 -7.51
N ALA A 61 -0.51 5.22 -8.71
CA ALA A 61 -1.16 3.97 -9.09
C ALA A 61 -0.13 2.87 -9.40
N SER A 62 1.11 3.24 -9.70
CA SER A 62 2.22 2.31 -9.92
C SER A 62 3.10 2.23 -8.68
N CYS A 63 3.29 1.02 -8.15
CA CYS A 63 4.19 0.80 -7.01
C CYS A 63 5.62 1.23 -7.34
N ASP A 64 6.11 0.91 -8.54
CA ASP A 64 7.46 1.28 -8.98
C ASP A 64 7.63 2.80 -9.05
N ALA A 65 6.67 3.50 -9.64
CA ALA A 65 6.72 4.97 -9.73
C ALA A 65 6.67 5.61 -8.35
N GLY A 66 5.84 5.10 -7.44
CA GLY A 66 5.77 5.57 -6.06
C GLY A 66 7.09 5.38 -5.32
N LEU A 67 7.65 4.18 -5.38
CA LEU A 67 8.93 3.88 -4.71
C LEU A 67 10.06 4.78 -5.22
N LYS A 68 10.19 4.95 -6.53
CA LYS A 68 11.20 5.82 -7.12
C LYS A 68 11.05 7.26 -6.68
N TRP A 69 9.82 7.74 -6.60
CA TRP A 69 9.55 9.12 -6.16
C TRP A 69 9.93 9.32 -4.68
N PHE A 70 9.57 8.40 -3.80
CA PHE A 70 9.95 8.48 -2.38
C PHE A 70 11.46 8.39 -2.21
N ALA A 71 12.14 7.52 -2.95
CA ALA A 71 13.59 7.39 -2.90
C ALA A 71 14.27 8.69 -3.34
N LYS A 72 13.81 9.29 -4.43
CA LYS A 72 14.33 10.56 -4.95
C LYS A 72 14.17 11.70 -3.96
N ASN A 73 13.10 11.69 -3.17
CA ASN A 73 12.81 12.74 -2.21
C ASN A 73 13.32 12.43 -0.79
N ASN A 74 14.17 11.41 -0.65
CA ASN A 74 14.79 11.02 0.62
C ASN A 74 13.78 10.69 1.72
N LYS A 75 12.70 9.97 1.34
CA LYS A 75 11.62 9.60 2.25
C LYS A 75 11.68 8.15 2.72
N LEU A 76 12.71 7.39 2.32
CA LEU A 76 12.84 6.00 2.73
C LEU A 76 13.40 5.88 4.15
N VAL A 77 12.87 4.92 4.90
CA VAL A 77 13.33 4.56 6.26
C VAL A 77 13.60 3.06 6.29
N THR A 78 14.32 2.58 7.30
CA THR A 78 14.57 1.14 7.45
C THR A 78 13.32 0.44 7.95
N VAL A 79 13.12 -0.81 7.54
CA VAL A 79 11.92 -1.59 7.91
C VAL A 79 11.82 -1.76 9.44
N GLY A 80 12.94 -1.91 10.14
CA GLY A 80 12.95 -2.04 11.60
C GLY A 80 12.40 -0.83 12.33
N THR A 81 12.41 0.35 11.71
CA THR A 81 11.89 1.59 12.29
C THR A 81 10.52 1.99 11.76
N ALA A 82 9.91 1.17 10.92
CA ALA A 82 8.61 1.46 10.34
C ALA A 82 7.55 1.73 11.42
N GLN A 83 6.73 2.73 11.20
CA GLN A 83 5.67 3.19 12.11
C GLN A 83 4.31 3.15 11.43
N ALA A 84 3.26 3.16 12.24
CA ALA A 84 1.90 3.26 11.72
C ALA A 84 1.75 4.50 10.82
N GLY A 85 1.19 4.28 9.64
CA GLY A 85 1.04 5.32 8.60
C GLY A 85 2.13 5.30 7.54
N ASP A 86 3.27 4.65 7.78
CA ASP A 86 4.29 4.48 6.75
C ASP A 86 3.78 3.58 5.62
N ILE A 87 4.41 3.68 4.46
CA ILE A 87 4.06 2.90 3.27
C ILE A 87 5.14 1.84 3.05
N ALA A 88 4.74 0.57 3.06
CA ALA A 88 5.65 -0.55 2.81
C ALA A 88 5.47 -1.05 1.37
N PHE A 89 6.58 -1.19 0.66
CA PHE A 89 6.64 -1.76 -0.68
C PHE A 89 7.16 -3.18 -0.59
N PHE A 90 6.47 -4.12 -1.23
CA PHE A 90 6.77 -5.55 -1.14
C PHE A 90 7.26 -6.11 -2.46
N GLN A 91 8.11 -7.12 -2.37
CA GLN A 91 8.55 -7.92 -3.49
C GLN A 91 8.29 -9.38 -3.16
N PHE A 92 7.50 -10.06 -3.99
CA PHE A 92 7.13 -11.46 -3.80
C PHE A 92 7.81 -12.41 -4.79
N ASP A 93 8.48 -11.85 -5.79
CA ASP A 93 9.27 -12.61 -6.76
C ASP A 93 10.74 -12.12 -6.73
N GLU A 94 11.54 -12.54 -7.68
CA GLU A 94 12.98 -12.22 -7.72
C GLU A 94 13.33 -11.05 -8.64
N ASP A 95 12.34 -10.31 -9.13
CA ASP A 95 12.63 -9.16 -9.98
C ASP A 95 13.05 -7.93 -9.14
N ALA A 96 13.48 -6.87 -9.80
CA ALA A 96 13.98 -5.67 -9.14
C ALA A 96 12.90 -4.63 -8.86
N GLN A 97 11.62 -4.97 -9.08
CA GLN A 97 10.51 -4.03 -8.94
C GLN A 97 9.57 -4.44 -7.82
N PRO A 98 8.92 -3.47 -7.14
CA PRO A 98 7.93 -3.80 -6.13
C PRO A 98 6.66 -4.35 -6.79
N ASP A 99 6.12 -5.42 -6.20
CA ASP A 99 4.90 -6.07 -6.67
C ASP A 99 3.64 -5.54 -6.02
N HIS A 100 3.77 -4.92 -4.85
CA HIS A 100 2.64 -4.62 -3.98
C HIS A 100 3.00 -3.53 -2.97
N VAL A 101 1.99 -2.95 -2.34
CA VAL A 101 2.17 -1.86 -1.36
C VAL A 101 1.07 -1.92 -0.29
N GLY A 102 1.42 -1.53 0.93
CA GLY A 102 0.47 -1.48 2.04
C GLY A 102 0.77 -0.35 3.00
N ILE A 103 -0.20 -0.05 3.88
CA ILE A 103 -0.03 0.92 4.97
C ILE A 103 0.34 0.16 6.23
N VAL A 104 1.50 0.49 6.81
CA VAL A 104 1.97 -0.10 8.06
C VAL A 104 1.04 0.32 9.19
N VAL A 105 0.63 -0.64 10.02
CA VAL A 105 -0.17 -0.38 11.22
C VAL A 105 0.50 -0.89 12.49
N LYS A 106 1.45 -1.82 12.37
CA LYS A 106 2.19 -2.37 13.51
C LYS A 106 3.55 -2.91 13.04
N ASN A 107 4.55 -2.85 13.92
CA ASN A 107 5.88 -3.40 13.68
C ASN A 107 6.36 -4.06 14.97
N ASP A 108 6.81 -5.31 14.92
CA ASP A 108 7.37 -5.97 16.10
C ASP A 108 8.82 -5.56 16.38
N GLY A 109 9.43 -4.83 15.45
CA GLY A 109 10.82 -4.36 15.58
C GLY A 109 11.86 -5.44 15.39
N LYS A 110 11.46 -6.65 15.00
CA LYS A 110 12.34 -7.81 14.91
C LYS A 110 12.28 -8.51 13.56
N LYS A 111 11.09 -8.87 13.09
CA LYS A 111 10.94 -9.77 11.94
C LYS A 111 9.69 -9.52 11.10
N PHE A 112 8.64 -8.94 11.66
CA PHE A 112 7.34 -8.79 11.00
C PHE A 112 6.79 -7.39 11.13
N ILE A 113 6.11 -6.94 10.07
CA ILE A 113 5.21 -5.79 10.10
C ILE A 113 3.78 -6.26 9.78
N TRP A 114 2.80 -5.52 10.25
CA TRP A 114 1.40 -5.70 9.87
C TRP A 114 0.98 -4.50 9.04
N CYS A 115 0.36 -4.77 7.90
CA CYS A 115 -0.09 -3.74 6.97
C CYS A 115 -1.56 -3.94 6.62
N VAL A 116 -2.26 -2.85 6.37
CA VAL A 116 -3.56 -2.89 5.69
C VAL A 116 -3.27 -2.71 4.20
N GLU A 117 -3.75 -3.67 3.41
CA GLU A 117 -3.42 -3.76 1.99
C GLU A 117 -4.69 -3.94 1.18
N GLY A 118 -4.80 -3.16 0.08
CA GLY A 118 -5.83 -3.35 -0.92
C GLY A 118 -5.35 -4.25 -2.04
N ASN A 119 -6.27 -4.83 -2.79
CA ASN A 119 -5.97 -5.68 -3.94
C ASN A 119 -5.10 -6.89 -3.58
N THR A 120 -5.39 -7.51 -2.43
CA THR A 120 -4.67 -8.69 -1.94
C THR A 120 -5.66 -9.77 -1.54
N ALA A 121 -5.17 -10.97 -1.22
CA ALA A 121 -5.99 -12.07 -0.76
C ALA A 121 -6.00 -12.16 0.77
N GLY A 122 -7.13 -12.59 1.33
CA GLY A 122 -7.27 -12.75 2.78
C GLY A 122 -6.46 -13.91 3.35
N ASP A 123 -6.15 -14.92 2.53
CA ASP A 123 -5.32 -16.06 2.92
C ASP A 123 -3.96 -16.02 2.19
N ASN A 124 -3.13 -17.03 2.46
CA ASN A 124 -1.81 -17.13 1.83
C ASN A 124 -1.81 -17.94 0.53
N LYS A 125 -2.99 -18.40 0.06
CA LYS A 125 -3.15 -19.21 -1.15
C LYS A 125 -3.58 -18.37 -2.35
N GLY A 126 -4.36 -17.30 -2.12
CA GLY A 126 -4.76 -16.36 -3.17
C GLY A 126 -3.62 -15.43 -3.56
N SER A 127 -3.84 -14.66 -4.62
CA SER A 127 -2.85 -13.69 -5.08
C SER A 127 -2.62 -12.59 -4.04
N GLN A 128 -1.37 -12.40 -3.65
CA GLN A 128 -1.01 -11.34 -2.71
C GLN A 128 -0.86 -9.98 -3.41
N ALA A 129 -0.57 -9.97 -4.69
CA ALA A 129 -0.36 -8.74 -5.46
C ALA A 129 -1.55 -8.35 -6.34
N ASN A 130 -2.53 -9.25 -6.52
CA ASN A 130 -3.75 -8.97 -7.30
C ASN A 130 -4.90 -9.82 -6.75
N GLY A 131 -5.26 -9.59 -5.48
CA GLY A 131 -6.39 -10.24 -4.82
C GLY A 131 -7.68 -9.43 -4.93
N ASP A 132 -8.65 -9.72 -4.07
CA ASP A 132 -10.03 -9.26 -4.21
C ASP A 132 -10.46 -8.18 -3.22
N GLY A 133 -9.65 -7.84 -2.23
CA GLY A 133 -10.13 -6.98 -1.16
C GLY A 133 -9.07 -6.28 -0.35
N VAL A 134 -9.54 -5.65 0.72
CA VAL A 134 -8.70 -4.99 1.73
C VAL A 134 -8.59 -5.89 2.96
N TYR A 135 -7.37 -6.24 3.33
CA TYR A 135 -7.10 -7.14 4.44
C TYR A 135 -5.95 -6.63 5.31
N LEU A 136 -5.99 -7.03 6.59
CA LEU A 136 -4.83 -6.90 7.47
C LEU A 136 -3.90 -8.08 7.22
N LYS A 137 -2.65 -7.80 6.85
CA LYS A 137 -1.66 -8.81 6.49
C LYS A 137 -0.43 -8.71 7.37
N LYS A 138 0.04 -9.86 7.84
CA LYS A 138 1.33 -9.99 8.53
C LYS A 138 2.40 -10.29 7.49
N ARG A 139 3.43 -9.45 7.40
CA ARG A 139 4.49 -9.56 6.38
C ARG A 139 5.85 -9.67 7.04
N ALA A 140 6.62 -10.70 6.66
CA ALA A 140 8.01 -10.83 7.09
C ALA A 140 8.86 -9.72 6.46
N TYR A 141 9.87 -9.25 7.18
CA TYR A 141 10.81 -8.24 6.68
C TYR A 141 11.46 -8.66 5.36
N SER A 142 11.68 -9.96 5.15
CA SER A 142 12.30 -10.48 3.93
C SER A 142 11.51 -10.16 2.65
N PHE A 143 10.21 -9.88 2.75
CA PHE A 143 9.39 -9.46 1.61
C PHE A 143 9.33 -7.94 1.43
N VAL A 144 9.86 -7.18 2.38
CA VAL A 144 9.80 -5.71 2.33
C VAL A 144 10.98 -5.19 1.52
N MET A 145 10.68 -4.57 0.40
CA MET A 145 11.69 -3.97 -0.48
C MET A 145 12.13 -2.60 0.04
N ALA A 146 11.18 -1.81 0.53
CA ALA A 146 11.42 -0.46 1.06
C ALA A 146 10.25 -0.01 1.91
N VAL A 147 10.49 0.95 2.80
CA VAL A 147 9.45 1.64 3.57
C VAL A 147 9.62 3.15 3.36
N ALA A 148 8.53 3.83 3.03
CA ALA A 148 8.51 5.28 2.89
C ALA A 148 7.76 5.92 4.05
N ARG A 149 8.29 7.02 4.53
CA ARG A 149 7.63 7.92 5.50
C ARG A 149 7.41 9.26 4.83
N PRO A 150 6.23 9.47 4.25
CA PRO A 150 5.91 10.68 3.51
C PRO A 150 5.97 11.96 4.33
#